data_9726667c0230f9681877f11ce3099cf4
#
_entry.id   9726667c0230f9681877f11ce3099cf4
#
_cell.length_a   1.000
_cell.length_b   1.000
_cell.length_c   1.000
_cell.angle_alpha   90.00
_cell.angle_beta   90.00
_cell.angle_gamma   90.00
#
_symmetry.space_group_name_H-M   'P 1'
#
loop_
_entity.id
_entity.type
_entity.pdbx_description
1 polymer ?
#
loop_
_entity_poly.entity_id
_entity_poly.type
_entity_poly.pdbx_seq_one_letter_code
_entity_poly.pdbx_strand_id
1 'polypeptide(L)'
;MRRTSSIKSKDVNPLWHMYKTVSFLKVSKNFIVIELGRICPSVKLKRYLYRSLLGMTIGENTSMAYKVMPDLMFPERIYIGRNSVIGYNATLLTHEYLIDEYRIGDIEIGSNVLIGANTLVLPGVSIGDNAVVGAMTLVSKDVPANAFAYGNPMIIKNKV
;
A
#
# COMPACT_ATOMS: atom_id res chain seq x y z
N MET A 1 6.25 -5.36 -14.97
CA MET A 1 7.26 -4.41 -14.43
C MET A 1 6.51 -3.40 -13.60
N ARG A 2 6.99 -3.00 -12.40
CA ARG A 2 6.28 -2.01 -11.56
C ARG A 2 6.25 -0.64 -12.26
N ARG A 3 5.13 0.08 -12.14
CA ARG A 3 4.92 1.41 -12.73
C ARG A 3 5.39 2.48 -11.75
N THR A 4 6.68 2.73 -11.71
CA THR A 4 7.30 3.73 -10.83
C THR A 4 7.99 4.83 -11.60
N SER A 5 7.90 6.06 -11.10
CA SER A 5 8.79 7.15 -11.48
C SER A 5 10.00 7.18 -10.54
N SER A 6 11.18 7.47 -11.06
CA SER A 6 12.44 7.50 -10.31
C SER A 6 13.08 8.88 -10.38
N ILE A 7 13.61 9.35 -9.26
CA ILE A 7 14.35 10.61 -9.15
C ILE A 7 15.71 10.30 -8.54
N LYS A 8 16.77 10.59 -9.30
CA LYS A 8 18.15 10.32 -8.88
C LYS A 8 18.66 11.35 -7.87
N SER A 9 19.44 10.88 -6.90
CA SER A 9 20.21 11.68 -5.96
C SER A 9 21.69 11.54 -6.28
N LYS A 10 22.48 12.62 -6.19
CA LYS A 10 23.88 12.61 -6.65
C LYS A 10 24.89 12.37 -5.52
N ASP A 11 24.64 12.86 -4.31
CA ASP A 11 25.70 12.93 -3.30
C ASP A 11 25.39 12.21 -1.98
N VAL A 12 24.11 12.22 -1.55
CA VAL A 12 23.63 11.63 -0.30
C VAL A 12 22.35 10.87 -0.59
N ASN A 13 22.10 9.76 0.14
CA ASN A 13 20.87 9.03 -0.05
C ASN A 13 19.65 9.97 0.11
N PRO A 14 18.63 9.84 -0.74
CA PRO A 14 17.54 10.80 -0.80
C PRO A 14 16.65 10.82 0.46
N LEU A 15 16.66 9.76 1.27
CA LEU A 15 15.92 9.72 2.53
C LEU A 15 16.44 10.78 3.53
N TRP A 16 17.74 11.09 3.55
CA TRP A 16 18.30 12.14 4.40
C TRP A 16 17.71 13.53 4.13
N HIS A 17 17.22 13.73 2.91
CA HIS A 17 16.58 14.95 2.46
C HIS A 17 15.08 14.79 2.19
N MET A 18 14.40 13.85 2.87
CA MET A 18 12.99 13.53 2.62
C MET A 18 12.06 14.75 2.64
N TYR A 19 12.35 15.74 3.47
CA TYR A 19 11.54 16.97 3.57
C TYR A 19 11.71 17.94 2.40
N LYS A 20 12.61 17.67 1.46
CA LYS A 20 12.61 18.32 0.14
C LYS A 20 11.54 17.76 -0.80
N THR A 21 11.09 16.52 -0.53
CA THR A 21 10.11 15.80 -1.33
C THR A 21 8.69 15.92 -0.77
N VAL A 22 8.56 15.89 0.57
CA VAL A 22 7.27 15.93 1.27
C VAL A 22 7.39 16.88 2.47
N SER A 23 6.36 17.70 2.73
CA SER A 23 6.40 18.64 3.85
C SER A 23 6.36 17.91 5.20
N PHE A 24 7.07 18.44 6.19
CA PHE A 24 7.05 17.94 7.56
C PHE A 24 5.64 17.87 8.15
N LEU A 25 4.80 18.89 7.90
CA LEU A 25 3.42 18.92 8.38
C LEU A 25 2.56 17.79 7.80
N LYS A 26 2.76 17.46 6.50
CA LYS A 26 2.05 16.34 5.88
C LYS A 26 2.46 15.01 6.52
N VAL A 27 3.76 14.78 6.70
CA VAL A 27 4.28 13.55 7.33
C VAL A 27 3.78 13.42 8.76
N SER A 28 3.82 14.49 9.56
CA SER A 28 3.35 14.49 10.95
C SER A 28 1.86 14.20 11.04
N LYS A 29 1.04 14.85 10.19
CA LYS A 29 -0.40 14.56 10.10
C LYS A 29 -0.65 13.10 9.72
N ASN A 30 0.01 12.61 8.67
CA ASN A 30 -0.16 11.24 8.21
C ASN A 30 0.24 10.24 9.30
N PHE A 31 1.37 10.47 9.98
CA PHE A 31 1.84 9.64 11.09
C PHE A 31 0.76 9.50 12.17
N ILE A 32 0.21 10.62 12.65
CA ILE A 32 -0.83 10.59 13.71
C ILE A 32 -2.07 9.82 13.23
N VAL A 33 -2.55 10.09 12.01
CA VAL A 33 -3.76 9.44 11.47
C VAL A 33 -3.52 7.94 11.26
N ILE A 34 -2.35 7.54 10.78
CA ILE A 34 -1.99 6.13 10.57
C ILE A 34 -1.91 5.40 11.90
N GLU A 35 -1.21 5.94 12.90
CA GLU A 35 -1.08 5.27 14.20
C GLU A 35 -2.45 5.12 14.90
N LEU A 36 -3.29 6.14 14.88
CA LEU A 36 -4.66 6.04 15.39
C LEU A 36 -5.47 4.99 14.60
N GLY A 37 -5.37 4.98 13.28
CA GLY A 37 -6.05 4.02 12.43
C GLY A 37 -5.57 2.58 12.64
N ARG A 38 -4.28 2.37 12.86
CA ARG A 38 -3.69 1.03 13.07
C ARG A 38 -4.27 0.32 14.29
N ILE A 39 -4.49 1.05 15.38
CA ILE A 39 -5.06 0.51 16.64
C ILE A 39 -6.58 0.62 16.72
N CYS A 40 -7.22 1.32 15.79
CA CYS A 40 -8.68 1.52 15.79
C CYS A 40 -9.41 0.19 15.57
N PRO A 41 -10.32 -0.23 16.48
CA PRO A 41 -11.06 -1.48 16.35
C PRO A 41 -12.23 -1.37 15.36
N SER A 42 -12.68 -0.16 15.05
CA SER A 42 -13.80 0.07 14.14
C SER A 42 -13.34 0.14 12.68
N VAL A 43 -13.70 -0.86 11.88
CA VAL A 43 -13.40 -0.92 10.44
C VAL A 43 -13.98 0.28 9.70
N LYS A 44 -15.21 0.69 10.05
CA LYS A 44 -15.89 1.83 9.42
C LYS A 44 -15.19 3.16 9.74
N LEU A 45 -14.82 3.36 11.02
CA LEU A 45 -14.10 4.56 11.44
C LEU A 45 -12.70 4.62 10.80
N LYS A 46 -11.96 3.51 10.77
CA LYS A 46 -10.66 3.42 10.09
C LYS A 46 -10.77 3.80 8.61
N ARG A 47 -11.73 3.22 7.88
CA ARG A 47 -11.99 3.56 6.49
C ARG A 47 -12.28 5.06 6.30
N TYR A 48 -13.10 5.64 7.18
CA TYR A 48 -13.40 7.08 7.16
C TYR A 48 -12.13 7.92 7.37
N LEU A 49 -11.33 7.64 8.39
CA LEU A 49 -10.09 8.35 8.69
C LEU A 49 -9.12 8.31 7.50
N TYR A 50 -8.91 7.13 6.93
CA TYR A 50 -7.96 6.95 5.84
C TYR A 50 -8.43 7.62 4.54
N ARG A 51 -9.72 7.61 4.24
CA ARG A 51 -10.26 8.34 3.10
C ARG A 51 -10.19 9.85 3.29
N SER A 52 -10.68 10.33 4.43
CA SER A 52 -10.89 11.78 4.65
C SER A 52 -9.60 12.52 4.99
N LEU A 53 -8.69 11.91 5.76
CA LEU A 53 -7.49 12.58 6.26
C LEU A 53 -6.21 12.19 5.52
N LEU A 54 -6.12 10.96 4.98
CA LEU A 54 -4.98 10.53 4.18
C LEU A 54 -5.20 10.66 2.68
N GLY A 55 -6.43 10.91 2.22
CA GLY A 55 -6.75 11.02 0.80
C GLY A 55 -6.76 9.69 0.04
N MET A 56 -6.76 8.55 0.73
CA MET A 56 -6.82 7.23 0.08
C MET A 56 -8.17 7.02 -0.61
N THR A 57 -8.17 6.37 -1.77
CA THR A 57 -9.38 5.87 -2.38
C THR A 57 -9.69 4.47 -1.85
N ILE A 58 -10.79 4.31 -1.11
CA ILE A 58 -11.20 3.02 -0.52
C ILE A 58 -12.67 2.79 -0.84
N GLY A 59 -12.97 1.78 -1.65
CA GLY A 59 -14.31 1.42 -2.08
C GLY A 59 -15.24 0.98 -0.94
N GLU A 60 -16.52 0.87 -1.23
CA GLU A 60 -17.53 0.43 -0.25
C GLU A 60 -17.26 -0.98 0.25
N ASN A 61 -17.59 -1.25 1.50
CA ASN A 61 -17.43 -2.54 2.18
C ASN A 61 -15.99 -3.08 2.23
N THR A 62 -15.00 -2.27 1.82
CA THR A 62 -13.59 -2.63 1.96
C THR A 62 -13.13 -2.43 3.40
N SER A 63 -12.47 -3.45 3.92
CA SER A 63 -12.05 -3.55 5.31
C SER A 63 -10.54 -3.61 5.42
N MET A 64 -9.99 -2.82 6.33
CA MET A 64 -8.56 -2.85 6.68
C MET A 64 -8.42 -3.38 8.11
N ALA A 65 -7.75 -4.52 8.25
CA ALA A 65 -7.59 -5.18 9.54
C ALA A 65 -6.68 -4.39 10.50
N TYR A 66 -6.51 -4.93 11.70
CA TYR A 66 -5.64 -4.35 12.73
C TYR A 66 -4.20 -4.25 12.24
N LYS A 67 -3.52 -3.17 12.58
CA LYS A 67 -2.12 -2.84 12.21
C LYS A 67 -1.83 -2.66 10.72
N VAL A 68 -2.80 -2.61 9.82
CA VAL A 68 -2.52 -2.28 8.42
C VAL A 68 -1.81 -0.94 8.34
N MET A 69 -0.68 -0.92 7.61
CA MET A 69 0.21 0.23 7.45
C MET A 69 0.15 0.76 6.02
N PRO A 70 -0.61 1.82 5.74
CA PRO A 70 -0.49 2.54 4.47
C PRO A 70 0.79 3.38 4.44
N ASP A 71 1.18 3.81 3.24
CA ASP A 71 2.34 4.67 3.04
C ASP A 71 2.28 5.95 3.89
N LEU A 72 3.41 6.30 4.50
CA LEU A 72 3.51 7.47 5.37
C LEU A 72 3.53 8.79 4.60
N MET A 73 4.19 8.81 3.43
CA MET A 73 4.43 10.04 2.69
C MET A 73 3.35 10.34 1.66
N PHE A 74 2.90 9.31 0.93
CA PHE A 74 1.98 9.44 -0.19
C PHE A 74 0.81 8.44 -0.11
N PRO A 75 0.06 8.40 1.02
CA PRO A 75 -1.06 7.47 1.17
C PRO A 75 -2.19 7.73 0.16
N GLU A 76 -2.31 8.97 -0.35
CA GLU A 76 -3.26 9.34 -1.40
C GLU A 76 -3.06 8.61 -2.73
N ARG A 77 -1.93 7.93 -2.90
CA ARG A 77 -1.60 7.12 -4.09
C ARG A 77 -2.01 5.65 -3.93
N ILE A 78 -2.82 5.34 -2.91
CA ILE A 78 -3.38 4.00 -2.68
C ILE A 78 -4.84 4.00 -3.09
N TYR A 79 -5.17 3.13 -4.04
CA TYR A 79 -6.51 2.94 -4.59
C TYR A 79 -6.96 1.50 -4.32
N ILE A 80 -8.07 1.34 -3.63
CA ILE A 80 -8.63 0.03 -3.29
C ILE A 80 -10.10 -0.01 -3.72
N GLY A 81 -10.48 -0.99 -4.51
CA GLY A 81 -11.84 -1.22 -4.96
C GLY A 81 -12.80 -1.62 -3.82
N ARG A 82 -14.03 -1.94 -4.18
CA ARG A 82 -15.08 -2.32 -3.23
C ARG A 82 -14.89 -3.75 -2.71
N ASN A 83 -15.45 -4.02 -1.53
CA ASN A 83 -15.57 -5.37 -0.94
C ASN A 83 -14.24 -6.13 -0.85
N SER A 84 -13.12 -5.43 -0.62
CA SER A 84 -11.80 -6.01 -0.48
C SER A 84 -11.38 -6.08 0.99
N VAL A 85 -10.50 -7.02 1.31
CA VAL A 85 -9.98 -7.22 2.67
C VAL A 85 -8.46 -7.05 2.64
N ILE A 86 -7.97 -6.09 3.42
CA ILE A 86 -6.54 -5.92 3.67
C ILE A 86 -6.23 -6.52 5.03
N GLY A 87 -5.48 -7.62 5.03
CA GLY A 87 -5.22 -8.45 6.19
C GLY A 87 -4.36 -7.79 7.27
N TYR A 88 -4.32 -8.42 8.43
CA TYR A 88 -3.55 -7.98 9.59
C TYR A 88 -2.10 -7.62 9.23
N ASN A 89 -1.66 -6.44 9.69
CA ASN A 89 -0.28 -5.96 9.53
C ASN A 89 0.24 -5.94 8.07
N ALA A 90 -0.65 -5.90 7.08
CA ALA A 90 -0.23 -5.70 5.70
C ALA A 90 0.30 -4.28 5.52
N THR A 91 1.35 -4.12 4.71
CA THR A 91 2.00 -2.85 4.42
C THR A 91 1.84 -2.49 2.94
N LEU A 92 1.39 -1.27 2.66
CA LEU A 92 1.14 -0.76 1.31
C LEU A 92 2.09 0.42 1.06
N LEU A 93 3.19 0.22 0.32
CA LEU A 93 4.19 1.24 0.03
C LEU A 93 3.97 1.87 -1.35
N THR A 94 3.85 3.18 -1.41
CA THR A 94 3.79 3.96 -2.65
C THR A 94 5.11 4.62 -2.99
N HIS A 95 6.11 4.51 -2.11
CA HIS A 95 7.46 4.97 -2.35
C HIS A 95 8.50 3.98 -1.81
N GLU A 96 9.71 4.06 -2.35
CA GLU A 96 10.89 3.39 -1.83
C GLU A 96 12.14 4.28 -2.02
N TYR A 97 12.97 4.36 -0.99
CA TYR A 97 14.26 5.04 -1.05
C TYR A 97 15.38 4.02 -1.27
N LEU A 98 16.21 4.29 -2.26
CA LEU A 98 17.45 3.58 -2.56
C LEU A 98 18.63 4.49 -2.22
N ILE A 99 19.85 3.99 -2.41
CA ILE A 99 21.04 4.79 -2.07
C ILE A 99 21.21 6.00 -3.01
N ASP A 100 20.92 5.83 -4.29
CA ASP A 100 21.16 6.80 -5.35
C ASP A 100 19.89 7.35 -6.01
N GLU A 101 18.71 6.84 -5.61
CA GLU A 101 17.42 7.29 -6.14
C GLU A 101 16.28 7.05 -5.16
N TYR A 102 15.17 7.73 -5.37
CA TYR A 102 13.91 7.29 -4.79
C TYR A 102 12.87 7.06 -5.88
N ARG A 103 11.94 6.16 -5.62
CA ARG A 103 10.89 5.77 -6.54
C ARG A 103 9.52 6.01 -5.91
N ILE A 104 8.58 6.45 -6.76
CA ILE A 104 7.17 6.61 -6.38
C ILE A 104 6.33 5.86 -7.40
N GLY A 105 5.29 5.15 -6.94
CA GLY A 105 4.34 4.46 -7.80
C GLY A 105 3.00 4.28 -7.10
N ASP A 106 1.92 4.29 -7.87
CA ASP A 106 0.57 4.06 -7.35
C ASP A 106 0.38 2.58 -7.00
N ILE A 107 -0.39 2.32 -5.94
CA ILE A 107 -0.93 0.99 -5.66
C ILE A 107 -2.39 0.98 -6.08
N GLU A 108 -2.73 0.04 -6.95
CA GLU A 108 -4.09 -0.17 -7.43
C GLU A 108 -4.55 -1.58 -7.03
N ILE A 109 -5.49 -1.67 -6.11
CA ILE A 109 -6.11 -2.93 -5.68
C ILE A 109 -7.55 -2.93 -6.15
N GLY A 110 -7.93 -3.94 -6.92
CA GLY A 110 -9.27 -4.09 -7.46
C GLY A 110 -10.34 -4.39 -6.42
N SER A 111 -11.50 -4.81 -6.90
CA SER A 111 -12.66 -5.18 -6.09
C SER A 111 -12.63 -6.67 -5.72
N ASN A 112 -13.23 -7.04 -4.58
CA ASN A 112 -13.30 -8.41 -4.07
C ASN A 112 -11.90 -9.06 -3.89
N VAL A 113 -10.88 -8.28 -3.57
CA VAL A 113 -9.50 -8.75 -3.39
C VAL A 113 -9.26 -9.10 -1.93
N LEU A 114 -8.56 -10.21 -1.70
CA LEU A 114 -8.02 -10.57 -0.40
C LEU A 114 -6.50 -10.36 -0.38
N ILE A 115 -6.03 -9.49 0.51
CA ILE A 115 -4.60 -9.37 0.85
C ILE A 115 -4.38 -10.07 2.19
N GLY A 116 -3.57 -11.11 2.21
CA GLY A 116 -3.26 -11.87 3.41
C GLY A 116 -2.45 -11.08 4.45
N ALA A 117 -2.42 -11.59 5.67
CA ALA A 117 -1.69 -10.97 6.78
C ALA A 117 -0.19 -10.85 6.49
N ASN A 118 0.45 -9.78 7.01
CA ASN A 118 1.89 -9.50 6.85
C ASN A 118 2.37 -9.43 5.39
N THR A 119 1.48 -9.17 4.45
CA THR A 119 1.83 -8.96 3.05
C THR A 119 2.47 -7.58 2.89
N LEU A 120 3.53 -7.50 2.08
CA LEU A 120 4.14 -6.24 1.67
C LEU A 120 3.84 -6.00 0.19
N VAL A 121 3.15 -4.90 -0.12
CA VAL A 121 2.88 -4.45 -1.50
C VAL A 121 3.84 -3.31 -1.85
N LEU A 122 4.64 -3.50 -2.90
CA LEU A 122 5.63 -2.53 -3.36
C LEU A 122 5.01 -1.45 -4.28
N PRO A 123 5.66 -0.28 -4.41
CA PRO A 123 5.19 0.81 -5.25
C PRO A 123 5.00 0.41 -6.73
N GLY A 124 3.96 0.93 -7.35
CA GLY A 124 3.68 0.72 -8.78
C GLY A 124 3.04 -0.61 -9.13
N VAL A 125 2.49 -1.32 -8.16
CA VAL A 125 1.84 -2.62 -8.35
C VAL A 125 0.33 -2.46 -8.54
N SER A 126 -0.24 -3.24 -9.47
CA SER A 126 -1.67 -3.43 -9.65
C SER A 126 -2.08 -4.86 -9.29
N ILE A 127 -3.18 -4.99 -8.55
CA ILE A 127 -3.78 -6.28 -8.16
C ILE A 127 -5.21 -6.28 -8.69
N GLY A 128 -5.48 -7.17 -9.65
CA GLY A 128 -6.76 -7.23 -10.36
C GLY A 128 -7.92 -7.74 -9.51
N ASP A 129 -9.13 -7.53 -10.00
CA ASP A 129 -10.36 -7.95 -9.32
C ASP A 129 -10.38 -9.44 -8.98
N ASN A 130 -10.98 -9.78 -7.84
CA ASN A 130 -11.12 -11.14 -7.34
C ASN A 130 -9.78 -11.87 -7.07
N ALA A 131 -8.65 -11.19 -7.12
CA ALA A 131 -7.37 -11.80 -6.78
C ALA A 131 -7.25 -12.12 -5.29
N VAL A 132 -6.44 -13.12 -4.99
CA VAL A 132 -6.08 -13.50 -3.62
C VAL A 132 -4.58 -13.44 -3.47
N VAL A 133 -4.11 -12.69 -2.49
CA VAL A 133 -2.70 -12.66 -2.09
C VAL A 133 -2.55 -13.38 -0.76
N GLY A 134 -1.77 -14.44 -0.73
CA GLY A 134 -1.49 -15.22 0.48
C GLY A 134 -0.75 -14.41 1.54
N ALA A 135 -0.86 -14.82 2.80
CA ALA A 135 -0.12 -14.20 3.90
C ALA A 135 1.40 -14.26 3.68
N MET A 136 2.15 -13.31 4.25
CA MET A 136 3.63 -13.22 4.18
C MET A 136 4.17 -13.07 2.74
N THR A 137 3.36 -12.59 1.81
CA THR A 137 3.76 -12.41 0.40
C THR A 137 4.44 -11.06 0.18
N LEU A 138 5.55 -11.07 -0.58
CA LEU A 138 6.12 -9.85 -1.15
C LEU A 138 5.53 -9.61 -2.55
N VAL A 139 4.57 -8.69 -2.67
CA VAL A 139 3.97 -8.34 -3.96
C VAL A 139 4.88 -7.36 -4.70
N SER A 140 5.74 -7.91 -5.56
CA SER A 140 6.78 -7.18 -6.29
C SER A 140 6.49 -6.97 -7.77
N LYS A 141 5.35 -7.45 -8.26
CA LYS A 141 4.85 -7.28 -9.64
C LYS A 141 3.33 -7.40 -9.67
N ASP A 142 2.71 -6.99 -10.77
CA ASP A 142 1.26 -7.03 -10.93
C ASP A 142 0.69 -8.45 -10.75
N VAL A 143 -0.48 -8.51 -10.15
CA VAL A 143 -1.26 -9.74 -9.94
C VAL A 143 -2.50 -9.67 -10.82
N PRO A 144 -2.69 -10.58 -11.80
CA PRO A 144 -3.87 -10.60 -12.64
C PRO A 144 -5.18 -10.78 -11.86
N ALA A 145 -6.29 -10.34 -12.46
CA ALA A 145 -7.61 -10.65 -11.93
C ALA A 145 -7.81 -12.17 -11.82
N ASN A 146 -8.55 -12.59 -10.81
CA ASN A 146 -8.85 -14.00 -10.52
C ASN A 146 -7.61 -14.89 -10.27
N ALA A 147 -6.45 -14.30 -9.98
CA ALA A 147 -5.23 -15.05 -9.68
C ALA A 147 -5.04 -15.27 -8.19
N PHE A 148 -4.20 -16.25 -7.84
CA PHE A 148 -3.66 -16.48 -6.51
C PHE A 148 -2.16 -16.21 -6.52
N ALA A 149 -1.71 -15.24 -5.73
CA ALA A 149 -0.30 -14.89 -5.58
C ALA A 149 0.18 -15.21 -4.15
N TYR A 150 1.39 -15.77 -3.99
CA TYR A 150 1.92 -16.10 -2.67
C TYR A 150 3.45 -16.17 -2.65
N GLY A 151 4.02 -15.99 -1.47
CA GLY A 151 5.43 -16.27 -1.19
C GLY A 151 6.39 -15.11 -1.45
N ASN A 152 7.67 -15.36 -1.13
CA ASN A 152 8.82 -14.53 -1.44
C ASN A 152 9.99 -15.45 -1.83
N PRO A 153 10.39 -15.51 -3.11
CA PRO A 153 9.85 -14.74 -4.26
C PRO A 153 8.39 -15.09 -4.58
N MET A 154 7.65 -14.08 -5.12
CA MET A 154 6.22 -14.23 -5.41
C MET A 154 5.95 -15.16 -6.58
N ILE A 155 5.09 -16.13 -6.36
CA ILE A 155 4.55 -17.06 -7.35
C ILE A 155 3.09 -16.69 -7.62
N ILE A 156 2.67 -16.69 -8.90
CA ILE A 156 1.29 -16.45 -9.33
C ILE A 156 0.75 -17.71 -9.96
N LYS A 157 -0.46 -18.12 -9.56
CA LYS A 157 -1.21 -19.23 -10.13
C LYS A 157 -2.63 -18.78 -10.48
N ASN A 158 -3.26 -19.44 -11.43
CA ASN A 158 -4.70 -19.27 -11.64
C ASN A 158 -5.44 -19.75 -10.38
N LYS A 159 -6.48 -19.00 -9.99
CA LYS A 159 -7.36 -19.43 -8.91
C LYS A 159 -8.21 -20.59 -9.43
N VAL A 160 -8.11 -21.74 -8.82
CA VAL A 160 -8.95 -22.92 -9.13
C VAL A 160 -10.38 -22.67 -8.68
#